data_79b4af25bde97698e613c06aae661ee5
#
_entry.id   79b4af25bde97698e613c06aae661ee5
#
_cell.length_a   1.000
_cell.length_b   1.000
_cell.length_c   1.000
_cell.angle_alpha   90.00
_cell.angle_beta   90.00
_cell.angle_gamma   90.00
#
_symmetry.space_group_name_H-M   'P 1'
#
loop_
_entity.id
_entity.type
_entity.pdbx_description
1 polymer ?
#
loop_
_entity_poly.entity_id
_entity_poly.type
_entity_poly.pdbx_seq_one_letter_code
_entity_poly.pdbx_strand_id
1 'polypeptide(L)'
;MRKFTLLLSFLFTLLISQAQTKAYERLDLFGPETPLELTVKTDMKNLVGKKEKGVPIYSTITWKNGDSIINSPVNVNARGNFRRQECYVPPLKFDFDTATAPQFKGLGGIDLTCQCKTGSSFAQLVYREYMAYKIYNIITDKSQRVRLVNLTIEDAEGKRKPATVPGFFIEDLDVAAKRNACVKVKLDKLHTENTDRDQMTLVAIFEYMIGNTDWSVYANHNIKLIQDSGSVNAKPYAVAYDFDFSGLVDAPYAIPDPLLGTEFVTQRVYRGFPREIGELKQTAALFISKKEQVYAAINNSVYLDKKSKKDMISYLDEFYKVLADDRKLKTEFIDNARQL
;
A
#
# COMPACT_ATOMS: atom_id res chain seq x y z
N MET A 1 -12.23 56.55 -72.25
CA MET A 1 -13.24 55.74 -71.54
C MET A 1 -12.51 54.50 -70.99
N ARG A 2 -12.16 54.51 -69.70
CA ARG A 2 -11.45 53.40 -69.04
C ARG A 2 -12.49 52.51 -68.35
N LYS A 3 -12.48 51.24 -68.74
CA LYS A 3 -13.34 50.22 -68.08
C LYS A 3 -12.63 49.76 -66.81
N PHE A 4 -13.28 49.90 -65.64
CA PHE A 4 -12.88 49.35 -64.37
C PHE A 4 -13.45 47.96 -64.28
N THR A 5 -12.57 46.95 -64.16
CA THR A 5 -12.97 45.58 -63.87
C THR A 5 -12.81 45.34 -62.39
N LEU A 6 -13.91 45.11 -61.68
CA LEU A 6 -13.91 44.73 -60.24
C LEU A 6 -13.60 43.24 -60.15
N LEU A 7 -12.50 42.91 -59.48
CA LEU A 7 -12.17 41.53 -59.10
C LEU A 7 -12.74 41.25 -57.69
N LEU A 8 -13.77 40.38 -57.63
CA LEU A 8 -14.35 39.92 -56.39
C LEU A 8 -13.52 38.74 -55.92
N SER A 9 -12.67 38.91 -54.89
CA SER A 9 -11.94 37.83 -54.26
C SER A 9 -12.83 37.20 -53.17
N PHE A 10 -13.28 35.95 -53.41
CA PHE A 10 -13.98 35.12 -52.44
C PHE A 10 -12.98 34.55 -51.46
N LEU A 11 -12.94 35.09 -50.25
CA LEU A 11 -12.15 34.51 -49.14
C LEU A 11 -12.92 33.33 -48.57
N PHE A 12 -12.51 32.12 -48.90
CA PHE A 12 -13.02 30.90 -48.27
C PHE A 12 -12.29 30.68 -46.95
N THR A 13 -12.88 31.12 -45.84
CA THR A 13 -12.39 30.80 -44.51
C THR A 13 -12.75 29.35 -44.17
N LEU A 14 -11.79 28.47 -44.30
CA LEU A 14 -11.85 27.12 -43.76
C LEU A 14 -11.84 27.20 -42.23
N LEU A 15 -13.01 27.08 -41.61
CA LEU A 15 -13.14 26.79 -40.19
C LEU A 15 -12.67 25.33 -39.95
N ILE A 16 -11.37 25.16 -39.65
CA ILE A 16 -10.86 23.91 -39.12
C ILE A 16 -11.40 23.84 -37.69
N SER A 17 -12.47 23.10 -37.49
CA SER A 17 -12.92 22.66 -36.19
C SER A 17 -11.84 21.75 -35.61
N GLN A 18 -10.94 22.31 -34.81
CA GLN A 18 -10.09 21.50 -33.94
C GLN A 18 -10.99 20.84 -32.88
N ALA A 19 -11.43 19.65 -33.17
CA ALA A 19 -11.88 18.73 -32.12
C ALA A 19 -10.68 18.51 -31.20
N GLN A 20 -10.58 19.29 -30.13
CA GLN A 20 -9.68 18.97 -29.01
C GLN A 20 -10.13 17.63 -28.48
N THR A 21 -9.45 16.57 -28.93
CA THR A 21 -9.42 15.31 -28.20
C THR A 21 -8.90 15.65 -26.82
N LYS A 22 -9.81 15.79 -25.84
CA LYS A 22 -9.42 15.82 -24.42
C LYS A 22 -8.55 14.59 -24.22
N ALA A 23 -7.24 14.78 -24.09
CA ALA A 23 -6.34 13.73 -23.64
C ALA A 23 -6.87 13.33 -22.26
N TYR A 24 -7.48 12.15 -22.16
CA TYR A 24 -7.93 11.61 -20.90
C TYR A 24 -6.70 11.35 -20.06
N GLU A 25 -6.53 12.17 -19.04
CA GLU A 25 -5.44 12.00 -18.11
C GLU A 25 -5.64 10.66 -17.35
N ARG A 26 -4.62 9.82 -17.38
CA ARG A 26 -4.64 8.56 -16.62
C ARG A 26 -4.89 8.85 -15.15
N LEU A 27 -5.72 8.06 -14.49
CA LEU A 27 -5.98 8.20 -13.08
C LEU A 27 -4.68 8.04 -12.27
N ASP A 28 -4.25 9.12 -11.60
CA ASP A 28 -3.23 9.00 -10.56
C ASP A 28 -3.87 8.42 -9.28
N LEU A 29 -3.78 7.09 -9.14
CA LEU A 29 -4.36 6.40 -8.00
C LEU A 29 -3.72 6.79 -6.67
N PHE A 30 -2.46 7.17 -6.65
CA PHE A 30 -1.68 7.29 -5.42
C PHE A 30 -1.21 8.72 -5.10
N GLY A 31 -1.55 9.70 -5.94
CA GLY A 31 -1.24 11.13 -5.72
C GLY A 31 -2.14 11.78 -4.67
N PRO A 32 -3.46 11.80 -4.88
CA PRO A 32 -4.37 12.45 -3.96
C PRO A 32 -4.57 11.69 -2.65
N GLU A 33 -4.84 12.40 -1.55
CA GLU A 33 -5.06 11.79 -0.22
C GLU A 33 -6.52 11.50 0.10
N THR A 34 -7.47 12.09 -0.63
CA THR A 34 -8.91 11.83 -0.43
C THR A 34 -9.26 10.40 -0.82
N PRO A 35 -10.10 9.68 -0.08
CA PRO A 35 -10.53 8.34 -0.45
C PRO A 35 -11.17 8.30 -1.85
N LEU A 36 -11.02 7.19 -2.53
CA LEU A 36 -11.77 6.90 -3.74
C LEU A 36 -13.16 6.40 -3.36
N GLU A 37 -14.20 6.97 -3.96
CA GLU A 37 -15.56 6.44 -3.90
C GLU A 37 -15.73 5.42 -5.02
N LEU A 38 -15.72 4.15 -4.68
CA LEU A 38 -15.68 3.05 -5.63
C LEU A 38 -16.82 2.07 -5.38
N THR A 39 -17.59 1.79 -6.42
CA THR A 39 -18.58 0.71 -6.37
C THR A 39 -18.15 -0.41 -7.31
N VAL A 40 -18.18 -1.65 -6.83
CA VAL A 40 -17.98 -2.84 -7.63
C VAL A 40 -19.26 -3.67 -7.64
N LYS A 41 -19.83 -3.86 -8.84
CA LYS A 41 -20.97 -4.77 -9.06
C LYS A 41 -20.42 -6.10 -9.53
N THR A 42 -20.63 -7.15 -8.74
CA THR A 42 -19.98 -8.45 -8.89
C THR A 42 -20.86 -9.60 -8.42
N ASP A 43 -20.50 -10.84 -8.76
CA ASP A 43 -21.07 -12.04 -8.17
C ASP A 43 -20.62 -12.19 -6.70
N MET A 44 -21.42 -11.64 -5.79
CA MET A 44 -21.12 -11.71 -4.34
C MET A 44 -21.15 -13.14 -3.80
N LYS A 45 -21.87 -14.08 -4.43
CA LYS A 45 -21.88 -15.48 -3.99
C LYS A 45 -20.49 -16.11 -4.16
N ASN A 46 -19.84 -15.86 -5.27
CA ASN A 46 -18.50 -16.37 -5.51
C ASN A 46 -17.43 -15.53 -4.81
N LEU A 47 -17.47 -14.20 -4.89
CA LEU A 47 -16.44 -13.33 -4.32
C LEU A 47 -16.41 -13.35 -2.79
N VAL A 48 -17.57 -13.21 -2.15
CA VAL A 48 -17.70 -13.05 -0.69
C VAL A 48 -18.12 -14.38 -0.02
N GLY A 49 -18.85 -15.23 -0.74
CA GLY A 49 -19.31 -16.53 -0.21
C GLY A 49 -18.27 -17.63 -0.34
N LYS A 50 -17.84 -17.95 -1.56
CA LYS A 50 -16.86 -19.03 -1.80
C LYS A 50 -15.41 -18.59 -1.56
N LYS A 51 -15.07 -17.34 -1.91
CA LYS A 51 -13.74 -16.75 -1.71
C LYS A 51 -12.62 -17.57 -2.34
N GLU A 52 -12.83 -18.16 -3.51
CA GLU A 52 -11.81 -18.95 -4.20
C GLU A 52 -10.61 -18.05 -4.57
N LYS A 53 -9.41 -18.47 -4.16
CA LYS A 53 -8.20 -17.66 -4.34
C LYS A 53 -7.81 -17.57 -5.81
N GLY A 54 -7.63 -16.33 -6.29
CA GLY A 54 -7.11 -16.08 -7.63
C GLY A 54 -8.08 -16.41 -8.77
N VAL A 55 -9.33 -16.77 -8.49
CA VAL A 55 -10.36 -17.00 -9.51
C VAL A 55 -10.97 -15.65 -9.91
N PRO A 56 -10.71 -15.18 -11.14
CA PRO A 56 -11.24 -13.90 -11.60
C PRO A 56 -12.74 -13.95 -11.79
N ILE A 57 -13.44 -12.93 -11.28
CA ILE A 57 -14.88 -12.73 -11.44
C ILE A 57 -15.06 -11.47 -12.26
N TYR A 58 -15.65 -11.61 -13.45
CA TYR A 58 -15.99 -10.47 -14.30
C TYR A 58 -16.99 -9.57 -13.58
N SER A 59 -16.67 -8.30 -13.45
CA SER A 59 -17.40 -7.33 -12.64
C SER A 59 -17.42 -5.98 -13.36
N THR A 60 -18.25 -5.07 -12.86
CA THR A 60 -18.24 -3.67 -13.30
C THR A 60 -17.82 -2.79 -12.13
N ILE A 61 -16.88 -1.90 -12.39
CA ILE A 61 -16.46 -0.86 -11.46
C ILE A 61 -17.11 0.46 -11.84
N THR A 62 -17.61 1.18 -10.84
CA THR A 62 -18.09 2.55 -10.94
C THR A 62 -17.23 3.42 -10.05
N TRP A 63 -16.51 4.38 -10.63
CA TRP A 63 -15.75 5.38 -9.90
C TRP A 63 -16.43 6.73 -9.99
N LYS A 64 -16.71 7.30 -8.82
CA LYS A 64 -17.26 8.65 -8.71
C LYS A 64 -16.13 9.64 -8.41
N ASN A 65 -15.92 10.62 -9.30
CA ASN A 65 -14.95 11.69 -9.17
C ASN A 65 -15.63 13.04 -9.33
N GLY A 66 -16.00 13.66 -8.21
CA GLY A 66 -16.86 14.84 -8.22
C GLY A 66 -18.19 14.52 -8.92
N ASP A 67 -18.53 15.30 -9.94
CA ASP A 67 -19.75 15.12 -10.74
C ASP A 67 -19.61 14.07 -11.86
N SER A 68 -18.39 13.59 -12.10
CA SER A 68 -18.11 12.58 -13.13
C SER A 68 -18.28 11.17 -12.60
N ILE A 69 -19.01 10.34 -13.35
CA ILE A 69 -19.19 8.92 -13.08
C ILE A 69 -18.54 8.15 -14.21
N ILE A 70 -17.58 7.28 -13.87
CA ILE A 70 -16.84 6.46 -14.82
C ILE A 70 -17.16 5.00 -14.55
N ASN A 71 -17.67 4.30 -15.56
CA ASN A 71 -17.95 2.88 -15.51
C ASN A 71 -16.97 2.12 -16.40
N SER A 72 -16.51 0.97 -15.94
CA SER A 72 -15.63 0.10 -16.71
C SER A 72 -15.77 -1.35 -16.26
N PRO A 73 -15.61 -2.33 -17.16
CA PRO A 73 -15.40 -3.70 -16.76
C PRO A 73 -14.07 -3.84 -16.00
N VAL A 74 -14.02 -4.82 -15.11
CA VAL A 74 -12.85 -5.17 -14.31
C VAL A 74 -12.97 -6.65 -13.89
N ASN A 75 -11.86 -7.35 -13.79
CA ASN A 75 -11.84 -8.65 -13.12
C ASN A 75 -11.48 -8.43 -11.65
N VAL A 76 -12.25 -9.04 -10.75
CA VAL A 76 -11.98 -8.99 -9.30
C VAL A 76 -11.84 -10.40 -8.77
N ASN A 77 -10.86 -10.64 -7.92
CA ASN A 77 -10.70 -11.93 -7.27
C ASN A 77 -10.31 -11.77 -5.79
N ALA A 78 -10.62 -12.81 -4.99
CA ALA A 78 -10.18 -12.90 -3.61
C ALA A 78 -8.70 -13.24 -3.55
N ARG A 79 -7.96 -12.59 -2.63
CA ARG A 79 -6.52 -12.81 -2.40
C ARG A 79 -6.21 -13.06 -0.93
N GLY A 80 -4.94 -13.31 -0.64
CA GLY A 80 -4.45 -13.59 0.70
C GLY A 80 -4.68 -15.05 1.13
N ASN A 81 -4.22 -15.37 2.30
CA ASN A 81 -4.37 -16.71 2.91
C ASN A 81 -5.28 -16.63 4.13
N PHE A 82 -4.79 -16.08 5.24
CA PHE A 82 -5.51 -16.00 6.50
C PHE A 82 -6.76 -15.12 6.40
N ARG A 83 -6.62 -13.84 6.03
CA ARG A 83 -7.75 -12.88 5.95
C ARG A 83 -8.81 -13.29 4.93
N ARG A 84 -8.44 -14.04 3.87
CA ARG A 84 -9.40 -14.54 2.89
C ARG A 84 -10.41 -15.52 3.54
N GLN A 85 -9.99 -16.29 4.51
CA GLN A 85 -10.85 -17.24 5.22
C GLN A 85 -11.62 -16.54 6.35
N GLU A 86 -10.94 -15.72 7.14
CA GLU A 86 -11.47 -15.11 8.35
C GLU A 86 -12.41 -13.91 8.09
N CYS A 87 -12.16 -13.12 7.05
CA CYS A 87 -12.88 -11.88 6.82
C CYS A 87 -14.19 -12.09 6.08
N TYR A 88 -15.22 -11.30 6.39
CA TYR A 88 -16.47 -11.30 5.64
C TYR A 88 -16.22 -10.90 4.19
N VAL A 89 -15.60 -9.74 3.97
CA VAL A 89 -15.06 -9.36 2.67
C VAL A 89 -13.58 -9.71 2.67
N PRO A 90 -13.12 -10.65 1.80
CA PRO A 90 -11.70 -10.97 1.72
C PRO A 90 -10.90 -9.80 1.16
N PRO A 91 -9.58 -9.74 1.36
CA PRO A 91 -8.73 -8.87 0.55
C PRO A 91 -8.93 -9.19 -0.93
N LEU A 92 -8.95 -8.16 -1.78
CA LEU A 92 -9.29 -8.27 -3.19
C LEU A 92 -8.07 -7.92 -4.07
N LYS A 93 -8.08 -8.44 -5.29
CA LYS A 93 -7.26 -7.97 -6.38
C LYS A 93 -8.16 -7.50 -7.51
N PHE A 94 -7.97 -6.28 -7.95
CA PHE A 94 -8.59 -5.71 -9.13
C PHE A 94 -7.63 -5.84 -10.30
N ASP A 95 -8.09 -6.42 -11.40
CA ASP A 95 -7.35 -6.51 -12.64
C ASP A 95 -8.03 -5.61 -13.69
N PHE A 96 -7.34 -4.53 -14.03
CA PHE A 96 -7.82 -3.50 -14.94
C PHE A 96 -7.47 -3.76 -16.41
N ASP A 97 -6.87 -4.90 -16.76
CA ASP A 97 -6.53 -5.22 -18.16
C ASP A 97 -7.77 -5.30 -19.06
N THR A 98 -8.93 -5.63 -18.47
CA THR A 98 -10.24 -5.62 -19.15
C THR A 98 -10.90 -4.24 -19.18
N ALA A 99 -10.30 -3.22 -18.58
CA ALA A 99 -10.92 -1.90 -18.46
C ALA A 99 -11.04 -1.21 -19.82
N THR A 100 -12.23 -0.68 -20.11
CA THR A 100 -12.52 0.08 -21.32
C THR A 100 -12.39 1.58 -21.12
N ALA A 101 -12.60 2.07 -19.89
CA ALA A 101 -12.47 3.49 -19.57
C ALA A 101 -10.98 3.92 -19.65
N PRO A 102 -10.67 5.00 -20.38
CA PRO A 102 -9.28 5.45 -20.59
C PRO A 102 -8.52 5.72 -19.28
N GLN A 103 -9.23 6.17 -18.25
CA GLN A 103 -8.66 6.47 -16.92
C GLN A 103 -8.05 5.24 -16.24
N PHE A 104 -8.57 4.06 -16.51
CA PHE A 104 -8.13 2.79 -15.91
C PHE A 104 -7.14 2.02 -16.77
N LYS A 105 -6.92 2.44 -18.02
CA LYS A 105 -6.00 1.74 -18.93
C LYS A 105 -4.57 1.72 -18.40
N GLY A 106 -3.97 0.55 -18.42
CA GLY A 106 -2.57 0.32 -18.01
C GLY A 106 -2.35 0.42 -16.48
N LEU A 107 -3.40 0.34 -15.66
CA LEU A 107 -3.26 0.20 -14.21
C LEU A 107 -2.77 -1.20 -13.82
N GLY A 108 -3.08 -2.22 -14.63
CA GLY A 108 -2.73 -3.61 -14.34
C GLY A 108 -3.48 -4.17 -13.12
N GLY A 109 -2.84 -5.05 -12.39
CA GLY A 109 -3.40 -5.67 -11.20
C GLY A 109 -3.08 -4.85 -9.94
N ILE A 110 -4.13 -4.45 -9.20
CA ILE A 110 -3.99 -3.67 -7.97
C ILE A 110 -4.60 -4.42 -6.81
N ASP A 111 -3.83 -4.56 -5.75
CA ASP A 111 -4.26 -5.19 -4.51
C ASP A 111 -5.06 -4.19 -3.65
N LEU A 112 -6.14 -4.68 -3.06
CA LEU A 112 -6.96 -3.94 -2.11
C LEU A 112 -7.08 -4.72 -0.81
N THR A 113 -6.75 -4.06 0.29
CA THR A 113 -7.04 -4.48 1.65
C THR A 113 -8.32 -3.78 2.10
N CYS A 114 -9.25 -4.51 2.71
CA CYS A 114 -10.52 -3.95 3.18
C CYS A 114 -10.89 -4.47 4.57
N GLN A 115 -11.91 -3.85 5.15
CA GLN A 115 -12.41 -4.18 6.49
C GLN A 115 -12.80 -5.66 6.59
N CYS A 116 -12.24 -6.34 7.59
CA CYS A 116 -12.38 -7.79 7.76
C CYS A 116 -13.78 -8.19 8.26
N LYS A 117 -14.25 -7.60 9.34
CA LYS A 117 -15.55 -7.88 9.97
C LYS A 117 -16.31 -6.56 10.15
N THR A 118 -17.61 -6.64 10.36
CA THR A 118 -18.44 -5.47 10.59
C THR A 118 -18.09 -4.77 11.91
N GLY A 119 -18.39 -3.47 11.98
CA GLY A 119 -18.17 -2.64 13.19
C GLY A 119 -17.04 -1.63 13.04
N SER A 120 -17.16 -0.54 13.79
CA SER A 120 -16.21 0.58 13.70
C SER A 120 -14.80 0.21 14.17
N SER A 121 -14.66 -0.71 15.12
CA SER A 121 -13.36 -1.21 15.57
C SER A 121 -12.55 -1.88 14.43
N PHE A 122 -13.22 -2.68 13.59
CA PHE A 122 -12.58 -3.29 12.43
C PHE A 122 -12.27 -2.27 11.31
N ALA A 123 -13.04 -1.19 11.19
CA ALA A 123 -12.69 -0.08 10.30
C ALA A 123 -11.40 0.62 10.79
N GLN A 124 -11.24 0.78 12.11
CA GLN A 124 -10.02 1.37 12.67
C GLN A 124 -8.76 0.53 12.40
N LEU A 125 -8.88 -0.80 12.34
CA LEU A 125 -7.74 -1.66 11.96
C LEU A 125 -7.26 -1.38 10.52
N VAL A 126 -8.19 -1.17 9.59
CA VAL A 126 -7.84 -0.79 8.20
C VAL A 126 -7.10 0.55 8.17
N TYR A 127 -7.58 1.54 8.93
CA TYR A 127 -6.94 2.85 8.99
C TYR A 127 -5.58 2.82 9.69
N ARG A 128 -5.41 1.97 10.72
CA ARG A 128 -4.10 1.76 11.38
C ARG A 128 -3.10 1.08 10.43
N GLU A 129 -3.51 0.05 9.70
CA GLU A 129 -2.66 -0.61 8.70
C GLU A 129 -2.30 0.34 7.55
N TYR A 130 -3.29 1.09 7.03
CA TYR A 130 -3.04 2.16 6.07
C TYR A 130 -2.01 3.17 6.60
N MET A 131 -2.13 3.57 7.87
CA MET A 131 -1.18 4.51 8.48
C MET A 131 0.21 3.91 8.62
N ALA A 132 0.36 2.60 8.90
CA ALA A 132 1.66 1.92 8.89
C ALA A 132 2.35 2.04 7.52
N TYR A 133 1.61 1.85 6.42
CA TYR A 133 2.13 2.12 5.06
C TYR A 133 2.51 3.59 4.85
N LYS A 134 1.69 4.54 5.31
CA LYS A 134 2.00 5.98 5.21
C LYS A 134 3.26 6.35 5.98
N ILE A 135 3.45 5.77 7.18
CA ILE A 135 4.68 5.93 7.96
C ILE A 135 5.87 5.37 7.19
N TYR A 136 5.73 4.18 6.60
CA TYR A 136 6.80 3.59 5.78
C TYR A 136 7.15 4.46 4.57
N ASN A 137 6.14 5.07 3.92
CA ASN A 137 6.36 6.03 2.81
C ASN A 137 7.07 7.31 3.26
N ILE A 138 6.93 7.73 4.52
CA ILE A 138 7.68 8.87 5.09
C ILE A 138 9.16 8.50 5.33
N ILE A 139 9.42 7.24 5.72
CA ILE A 139 10.75 6.76 6.04
C ILE A 139 11.58 6.46 4.79
N THR A 140 10.97 5.89 3.75
CA THR A 140 11.69 5.48 2.53
C THR A 140 10.83 5.51 1.27
N ASP A 141 11.43 5.92 0.15
CA ASP A 141 10.80 5.84 -1.18
C ASP A 141 10.72 4.39 -1.71
N LYS A 142 11.57 3.49 -1.18
CA LYS A 142 11.54 2.05 -1.49
C LYS A 142 10.40 1.37 -0.72
N SER A 143 9.20 1.83 -0.98
CA SER A 143 7.95 1.41 -0.33
C SER A 143 6.80 1.45 -1.35
N GLN A 144 5.74 0.69 -1.13
CA GLN A 144 4.52 0.76 -1.92
C GLN A 144 3.64 1.90 -1.39
N ARG A 145 3.17 2.80 -2.27
CA ARG A 145 2.21 3.84 -1.90
C ARG A 145 0.83 3.22 -1.69
N VAL A 146 -0.01 3.88 -0.92
CA VAL A 146 -1.37 3.42 -0.62
C VAL A 146 -2.38 4.53 -0.82
N ARG A 147 -3.62 4.15 -1.18
CA ARG A 147 -4.74 5.07 -1.34
C ARG A 147 -5.99 4.53 -0.67
N LEU A 148 -6.59 5.31 0.21
CA LEU A 148 -7.88 4.96 0.83
C LEU A 148 -9.00 4.83 -0.22
N VAL A 149 -9.91 3.90 0.04
CA VAL A 149 -11.07 3.59 -0.79
C VAL A 149 -12.29 3.38 0.12
N ASN A 150 -13.39 4.05 -0.18
CA ASN A 150 -14.72 3.68 0.30
C ASN A 150 -15.31 2.71 -0.73
N LEU A 151 -15.21 1.41 -0.46
CA LEU A 151 -15.63 0.38 -1.38
C LEU A 151 -17.07 -0.02 -1.10
N THR A 152 -17.96 0.16 -2.07
CA THR A 152 -19.29 -0.41 -2.08
C THR A 152 -19.30 -1.65 -2.98
N ILE A 153 -19.73 -2.78 -2.43
CA ILE A 153 -19.87 -4.04 -3.17
C ILE A 153 -21.36 -4.29 -3.39
N GLU A 154 -21.77 -4.39 -4.65
CA GLU A 154 -23.14 -4.66 -5.08
C GLU A 154 -23.22 -6.06 -5.69
N ASP A 155 -24.31 -6.78 -5.36
CA ASP A 155 -24.59 -8.08 -5.95
C ASP A 155 -25.12 -7.94 -7.37
N ALA A 156 -24.45 -8.54 -8.33
CA ALA A 156 -24.87 -8.50 -9.74
C ALA A 156 -26.25 -9.13 -9.95
N GLU A 157 -26.63 -10.10 -9.10
CA GLU A 157 -27.95 -10.77 -9.16
C GLU A 157 -29.01 -10.05 -8.31
N GLY A 158 -28.64 -9.03 -7.52
CA GLY A 158 -29.56 -8.29 -6.65
C GLY A 158 -30.11 -9.10 -5.46
N LYS A 159 -29.53 -10.26 -5.17
CA LYS A 159 -29.98 -11.16 -4.09
C LYS A 159 -29.45 -10.77 -2.71
N ARG A 160 -28.40 -9.98 -2.67
CA ARG A 160 -27.74 -9.53 -1.44
C ARG A 160 -27.77 -8.01 -1.37
N LYS A 161 -27.89 -7.48 -0.15
CA LYS A 161 -27.80 -6.03 0.08
C LYS A 161 -26.38 -5.54 -0.19
N PRO A 162 -26.22 -4.34 -0.75
CA PRO A 162 -24.90 -3.71 -0.89
C PRO A 162 -24.18 -3.60 0.46
N ALA A 163 -22.87 -3.75 0.44
CA ALA A 163 -22.01 -3.56 1.60
C ALA A 163 -20.96 -2.48 1.29
N THR A 164 -20.92 -1.43 2.11
CA THR A 164 -19.88 -0.40 2.00
C THR A 164 -18.88 -0.59 3.13
N VAL A 165 -17.61 -0.70 2.79
CA VAL A 165 -16.50 -0.94 3.70
C VAL A 165 -15.32 -0.04 3.38
N PRO A 166 -14.59 0.48 4.36
CA PRO A 166 -13.30 1.13 4.12
C PRO A 166 -12.27 0.10 3.68
N GLY A 167 -11.37 0.55 2.82
CA GLY A 167 -10.23 -0.22 2.36
C GLY A 167 -9.12 0.71 1.87
N PHE A 168 -8.06 0.13 1.35
CA PHE A 168 -7.03 0.88 0.64
C PHE A 168 -6.41 0.04 -0.47
N PHE A 169 -6.15 0.69 -1.59
CA PHE A 169 -5.31 0.14 -2.66
C PHE A 169 -3.84 0.19 -2.27
N ILE A 170 -3.10 -0.80 -2.72
CA ILE A 170 -1.65 -0.90 -2.56
C ILE A 170 -1.01 -0.81 -3.95
N GLU A 171 -0.04 0.10 -4.10
CA GLU A 171 0.71 0.30 -5.34
C GLU A 171 1.34 -1.03 -5.81
N ASP A 172 1.23 -1.33 -7.10
CA ASP A 172 1.91 -2.49 -7.66
C ASP A 172 3.42 -2.37 -7.50
N LEU A 173 4.10 -3.49 -7.19
CA LEU A 173 5.54 -3.49 -6.94
C LEU A 173 6.34 -3.08 -8.20
N ASP A 174 5.89 -3.41 -9.41
CA ASP A 174 6.58 -3.01 -10.64
C ASP A 174 6.51 -1.49 -10.83
N VAL A 175 5.42 -0.84 -10.40
CA VAL A 175 5.27 0.62 -10.41
C VAL A 175 6.18 1.25 -9.37
N ALA A 176 6.19 0.72 -8.13
CA ALA A 176 7.08 1.18 -7.07
C ALA A 176 8.55 1.01 -7.44
N ALA A 177 8.93 -0.12 -8.07
CA ALA A 177 10.28 -0.38 -8.55
C ALA A 177 10.70 0.65 -9.60
N LYS A 178 9.88 0.85 -10.65
CA LYS A 178 10.16 1.84 -11.70
C LYS A 178 10.32 3.26 -11.15
N ARG A 179 9.52 3.65 -10.16
CA ARG A 179 9.62 4.96 -9.49
C ARG A 179 10.96 5.14 -8.78
N ASN A 180 11.61 4.04 -8.39
CA ASN A 180 12.92 4.01 -7.73
C ASN A 180 14.08 3.64 -8.68
N ALA A 181 13.91 3.72 -10.00
CA ALA A 181 14.88 3.27 -10.99
C ALA A 181 15.30 1.79 -10.81
N CYS A 182 14.37 0.96 -10.35
CA CYS A 182 14.57 -0.45 -10.05
C CYS A 182 13.65 -1.34 -10.92
N VAL A 183 13.94 -2.62 -10.89
CA VAL A 183 13.08 -3.69 -11.38
C VAL A 183 12.73 -4.64 -10.25
N LYS A 184 11.55 -5.23 -10.33
CA LYS A 184 11.14 -6.29 -9.40
C LYS A 184 11.95 -7.54 -9.66
N VAL A 185 12.43 -8.16 -8.60
CA VAL A 185 13.12 -9.45 -8.65
C VAL A 185 12.50 -10.44 -7.67
N LYS A 186 12.59 -11.72 -7.99
CA LYS A 186 12.21 -12.79 -7.09
C LYS A 186 13.39 -13.72 -6.92
N LEU A 187 13.92 -13.76 -5.71
CA LEU A 187 15.05 -14.61 -5.32
C LEU A 187 14.58 -15.50 -4.18
N ASP A 188 14.48 -16.79 -4.46
CA ASP A 188 14.04 -17.76 -3.46
C ASP A 188 15.20 -18.09 -2.51
N LYS A 189 14.89 -18.22 -1.23
CA LYS A 189 15.85 -18.58 -0.15
C LYS A 189 17.06 -17.62 -0.06
N LEU A 190 16.85 -16.33 -0.41
CA LEU A 190 17.91 -15.33 -0.28
C LEU A 190 18.20 -15.09 1.20
N HIS A 191 19.47 -15.24 1.60
CA HIS A 191 19.88 -14.85 2.93
C HIS A 191 19.76 -13.34 3.11
N THR A 192 19.26 -12.90 4.27
CA THR A 192 18.98 -11.48 4.56
C THR A 192 20.20 -10.57 4.32
N GLU A 193 21.43 -11.03 4.66
CA GLU A 193 22.66 -10.27 4.47
C GLU A 193 23.14 -10.18 3.01
N ASN A 194 22.46 -10.88 2.10
CA ASN A 194 22.66 -10.74 0.65
C ASN A 194 21.76 -9.68 0.02
N THR A 195 20.94 -8.99 0.80
CA THR A 195 20.24 -7.76 0.39
C THR A 195 21.14 -6.54 0.58
N ASP A 196 20.71 -5.38 0.04
CA ASP A 196 21.36 -4.11 0.33
C ASP A 196 21.36 -3.85 1.84
N ARG A 197 22.53 -3.58 2.39
CA ARG A 197 22.75 -3.55 3.85
C ARG A 197 22.04 -2.38 4.51
N ASP A 198 22.09 -1.20 3.90
CA ASP A 198 21.50 0.00 4.48
C ASP A 198 19.98 -0.07 4.44
N GLN A 199 19.41 -0.47 3.29
CA GLN A 199 17.98 -0.64 3.16
C GLN A 199 17.46 -1.78 4.07
N MET A 200 18.22 -2.86 4.24
CA MET A 200 17.80 -3.96 5.13
C MET A 200 17.84 -3.56 6.59
N THR A 201 18.82 -2.76 6.99
CA THR A 201 18.90 -2.19 8.35
C THR A 201 17.71 -1.27 8.60
N LEU A 202 17.38 -0.40 7.64
CA LEU A 202 16.21 0.46 7.70
C LEU A 202 14.92 -0.36 7.83
N VAL A 203 14.73 -1.39 7.00
CA VAL A 203 13.56 -2.27 7.03
C VAL A 203 13.44 -2.97 8.40
N ALA A 204 14.51 -3.56 8.89
CA ALA A 204 14.49 -4.27 10.17
C ALA A 204 14.15 -3.33 11.35
N ILE A 205 14.65 -2.09 11.34
CA ILE A 205 14.32 -1.08 12.35
C ILE A 205 12.87 -0.58 12.17
N PHE A 206 12.37 -0.42 10.94
CA PHE A 206 10.98 -0.07 10.68
C PHE A 206 10.02 -1.16 11.18
N GLU A 207 10.32 -2.42 10.90
CA GLU A 207 9.51 -3.55 11.36
C GLU A 207 9.51 -3.62 12.91
N TYR A 208 10.63 -3.36 13.56
CA TYR A 208 10.70 -3.19 15.01
C TYR A 208 9.89 -1.96 15.49
N MET A 209 9.96 -0.83 14.78
CA MET A 209 9.20 0.39 15.10
C MET A 209 7.70 0.11 15.18
N ILE A 210 7.15 -0.61 14.20
CA ILE A 210 5.73 -0.97 14.17
C ILE A 210 5.40 -2.26 14.94
N GLY A 211 6.42 -2.97 15.45
CA GLY A 211 6.27 -4.25 16.16
C GLY A 211 5.77 -5.37 15.26
N ASN A 212 6.18 -5.39 14.00
CA ASN A 212 5.86 -6.48 13.09
C ASN A 212 6.96 -7.55 13.15
N THR A 213 6.57 -8.76 13.51
CA THR A 213 7.45 -9.91 13.53
C THR A 213 7.15 -10.93 12.43
N ASP A 214 6.08 -10.70 11.65
CA ASP A 214 5.61 -11.61 10.60
C ASP A 214 6.27 -11.32 9.25
N TRP A 215 7.60 -11.40 9.19
CA TRP A 215 8.32 -11.19 7.94
C TRP A 215 9.58 -12.05 7.80
N SER A 216 9.95 -12.36 6.56
CA SER A 216 11.17 -13.12 6.25
C SER A 216 11.63 -12.87 4.81
N VAL A 217 12.88 -12.41 4.65
CA VAL A 217 13.53 -12.33 3.32
C VAL A 217 13.69 -13.74 2.74
N TYR A 218 14.18 -14.67 3.54
CA TYR A 218 14.44 -16.05 3.10
C TYR A 218 13.19 -16.78 2.59
N ALA A 219 12.05 -16.57 3.24
CA ALA A 219 10.78 -17.18 2.86
C ALA A 219 9.98 -16.34 1.85
N ASN A 220 10.46 -15.18 1.42
CA ASN A 220 9.69 -14.20 0.65
C ASN A 220 8.33 -13.88 1.31
N HIS A 221 8.30 -13.81 2.65
CA HIS A 221 7.10 -13.57 3.44
C HIS A 221 7.08 -12.12 3.92
N ASN A 222 6.06 -11.38 3.56
CA ASN A 222 5.84 -9.95 3.85
C ASN A 222 7.04 -9.03 3.49
N ILE A 223 7.96 -9.54 2.69
CA ILE A 223 9.06 -8.82 2.05
C ILE A 223 9.05 -9.10 0.56
N LYS A 224 9.17 -8.06 -0.23
CA LYS A 224 9.40 -8.10 -1.69
C LYS A 224 10.79 -7.56 -1.99
N LEU A 225 11.30 -7.89 -3.17
CA LEU A 225 12.64 -7.45 -3.58
C LEU A 225 12.55 -6.64 -4.87
N ILE A 226 13.29 -5.52 -4.88
CA ILE A 226 13.54 -4.71 -6.08
C ILE A 226 15.06 -4.53 -6.22
N GLN A 227 15.55 -4.38 -7.44
CA GLN A 227 16.98 -4.26 -7.73
C GLN A 227 17.20 -3.11 -8.68
N ASP A 228 18.32 -2.40 -8.53
CA ASP A 228 18.72 -1.33 -9.44
C ASP A 228 18.70 -1.82 -10.90
N SER A 229 17.99 -1.09 -11.77
CA SER A 229 17.85 -1.46 -13.19
C SER A 229 19.13 -1.25 -13.99
N GLY A 230 20.06 -0.45 -13.51
CA GLY A 230 21.35 -0.17 -14.12
C GLY A 230 22.46 -1.14 -13.74
N SER A 231 22.24 -2.06 -12.77
CA SER A 231 23.26 -2.97 -12.29
C SER A 231 22.73 -4.36 -11.96
N VAL A 232 23.02 -5.33 -12.82
CA VAL A 232 22.62 -6.73 -12.60
C VAL A 232 23.33 -7.40 -11.41
N ASN A 233 24.41 -6.81 -10.91
CA ASN A 233 25.16 -7.33 -9.77
C ASN A 233 24.86 -6.57 -8.46
N ALA A 234 23.99 -5.57 -8.49
CA ALA A 234 23.59 -4.87 -7.27
C ALA A 234 22.83 -5.81 -6.32
N LYS A 235 23.08 -5.70 -5.02
CA LYS A 235 22.27 -6.39 -4.04
C LYS A 235 20.84 -5.84 -4.09
N PRO A 236 19.80 -6.71 -4.00
CA PRO A 236 18.41 -6.26 -4.04
C PRO A 236 18.05 -5.50 -2.76
N TYR A 237 17.17 -4.53 -2.91
CA TYR A 237 16.55 -3.79 -1.81
C TYR A 237 15.33 -4.55 -1.30
N ALA A 238 15.23 -4.70 0.01
CA ALA A 238 14.04 -5.23 0.66
C ALA A 238 12.94 -4.16 0.74
N VAL A 239 11.72 -4.54 0.44
CA VAL A 239 10.51 -3.71 0.53
C VAL A 239 9.50 -4.46 1.39
N ALA A 240 9.20 -3.92 2.58
CA ALA A 240 8.23 -4.48 3.51
C ALA A 240 6.78 -4.19 3.07
N TYR A 241 5.87 -5.11 3.38
CA TYR A 241 4.44 -4.98 3.13
C TYR A 241 3.64 -5.91 4.04
N ASP A 242 2.29 -5.74 4.08
CA ASP A 242 1.36 -6.55 4.87
C ASP A 242 1.59 -6.39 6.39
N PHE A 243 1.13 -5.24 6.94
CA PHE A 243 1.45 -4.81 8.31
C PHE A 243 0.34 -5.11 9.32
N ASP A 244 -0.68 -5.88 8.97
CA ASP A 244 -1.86 -6.13 9.82
C ASP A 244 -1.53 -6.97 11.07
N PHE A 245 -0.44 -7.76 11.06
CA PHE A 245 0.08 -8.49 12.22
C PHE A 245 1.04 -7.68 13.08
N SER A 246 1.16 -6.37 12.86
CA SER A 246 2.03 -5.51 13.68
C SER A 246 1.38 -5.07 14.99
N GLY A 247 2.19 -4.83 16.01
CA GLY A 247 1.75 -4.26 17.29
C GLY A 247 1.17 -2.86 17.15
N LEU A 248 1.57 -2.08 16.13
CA LEU A 248 1.00 -0.76 15.83
C LEU A 248 -0.46 -0.86 15.37
N VAL A 249 -0.81 -1.92 14.64
CA VAL A 249 -2.20 -2.20 14.22
C VAL A 249 -3.00 -2.82 15.34
N ASP A 250 -2.39 -3.76 16.09
CA ASP A 250 -2.97 -4.46 17.23
C ASP A 250 -4.31 -5.13 16.87
N ALA A 251 -4.27 -5.92 15.79
CA ALA A 251 -5.45 -6.61 15.30
C ALA A 251 -5.77 -7.81 16.20
N PRO A 252 -7.04 -8.01 16.62
CA PRO A 252 -7.42 -9.08 17.55
C PRO A 252 -7.25 -10.49 16.99
N TYR A 253 -7.01 -10.61 15.68
CA TYR A 253 -6.70 -11.88 15.03
C TYR A 253 -5.20 -12.12 14.87
N ALA A 254 -4.36 -11.11 15.14
CA ALA A 254 -2.92 -11.25 15.07
C ALA A 254 -2.39 -12.00 16.29
N ILE A 255 -1.77 -13.13 16.05
CA ILE A 255 -1.19 -14.00 17.10
C ILE A 255 0.32 -13.98 16.94
N PRO A 256 1.08 -13.71 18.00
CA PRO A 256 2.55 -13.74 17.95
C PRO A 256 3.06 -15.15 17.56
N ASP A 257 4.20 -15.20 16.86
CA ASP A 257 4.89 -16.47 16.63
C ASP A 257 5.40 -17.04 17.97
N PRO A 258 4.96 -18.23 18.39
CA PRO A 258 5.38 -18.84 19.65
C PRO A 258 6.90 -19.00 19.80
N LEU A 259 7.62 -19.10 18.66
CA LEU A 259 9.09 -19.25 18.64
C LEU A 259 9.83 -17.97 19.07
N LEU A 260 9.13 -16.82 19.10
CA LEU A 260 9.72 -15.55 19.51
C LEU A 260 9.61 -15.28 21.01
N GLY A 261 8.88 -16.12 21.76
CA GLY A 261 8.72 -15.99 23.21
C GLY A 261 7.90 -14.77 23.64
N THR A 262 7.06 -14.23 22.73
CA THR A 262 6.15 -13.13 23.01
C THR A 262 4.73 -13.63 23.25
N GLU A 263 4.01 -12.99 24.19
CA GLU A 263 2.62 -13.31 24.52
C GLU A 263 1.63 -12.46 23.71
N PHE A 264 2.03 -11.26 23.33
CA PHE A 264 1.19 -10.28 22.62
C PHE A 264 1.91 -9.74 21.39
N VAL A 265 1.17 -9.45 20.33
CA VAL A 265 1.72 -8.82 19.09
C VAL A 265 2.27 -7.42 19.35
N THR A 266 1.87 -6.77 20.45
CA THR A 266 2.38 -5.46 20.85
C THR A 266 3.80 -5.51 21.43
N GLN A 267 4.32 -6.69 21.77
CA GLN A 267 5.70 -6.85 22.22
C GLN A 267 6.64 -6.79 21.01
N ARG A 268 7.64 -5.91 21.10
CA ARG A 268 8.63 -5.75 20.02
C ARG A 268 9.73 -6.80 20.12
N VAL A 269 10.09 -7.37 18.96
CA VAL A 269 11.27 -8.21 18.80
C VAL A 269 12.05 -7.73 17.58
N TYR A 270 13.33 -7.41 17.76
CA TYR A 270 14.19 -7.09 16.64
C TYR A 270 14.57 -8.37 15.88
N ARG A 271 14.21 -8.43 14.62
CA ARG A 271 14.50 -9.59 13.76
C ARG A 271 15.61 -9.34 12.72
N GLY A 272 16.29 -8.20 12.84
CA GLY A 272 17.49 -7.91 12.05
C GLY A 272 18.73 -8.63 12.58
N PHE A 273 19.77 -8.66 11.74
CA PHE A 273 21.11 -9.08 12.15
C PHE A 273 21.87 -7.92 12.80
N PRO A 274 22.87 -8.20 13.66
CA PRO A 274 23.62 -7.14 14.33
C PRO A 274 24.34 -6.26 13.32
N ARG A 275 24.47 -4.98 13.67
CA ARG A 275 25.16 -3.95 12.89
C ARG A 275 26.19 -3.26 13.76
N GLU A 276 27.17 -2.66 13.13
CA GLU A 276 28.07 -1.76 13.83
C GLU A 276 27.29 -0.58 14.41
N ILE A 277 27.68 -0.12 15.59
CA ILE A 277 26.96 0.97 16.28
C ILE A 277 26.85 2.26 15.44
N GLY A 278 27.84 2.53 14.59
CA GLY A 278 27.81 3.65 13.65
C GLY A 278 26.71 3.56 12.61
N GLU A 279 26.51 2.37 12.01
CA GLU A 279 25.45 2.09 11.03
C GLU A 279 24.06 2.28 11.69
N LEU A 280 23.89 1.76 12.92
CA LEU A 280 22.65 1.91 13.67
C LEU A 280 22.35 3.37 14.00
N LYS A 281 23.34 4.14 14.44
CA LYS A 281 23.17 5.57 14.73
C LYS A 281 22.80 6.37 13.48
N GLN A 282 23.39 6.06 12.34
CA GLN A 282 23.04 6.69 11.07
C GLN A 282 21.56 6.40 10.70
N THR A 283 21.15 5.15 10.79
CA THR A 283 19.75 4.76 10.51
C THR A 283 18.80 5.36 11.55
N ALA A 284 19.14 5.32 12.85
CA ALA A 284 18.35 5.93 13.92
C ALA A 284 18.16 7.44 13.72
N ALA A 285 19.19 8.15 13.28
CA ALA A 285 19.12 9.58 12.99
C ALA A 285 18.09 9.89 11.88
N LEU A 286 17.97 9.03 10.85
CA LEU A 286 16.92 9.15 9.83
C LEU A 286 15.53 9.05 10.47
N PHE A 287 15.26 8.02 11.28
CA PHE A 287 13.97 7.87 11.95
C PHE A 287 13.65 9.05 12.87
N ILE A 288 14.64 9.52 13.64
CA ILE A 288 14.49 10.68 14.52
C ILE A 288 14.16 11.94 13.71
N SER A 289 14.82 12.16 12.57
CA SER A 289 14.57 13.32 11.72
C SER A 289 13.16 13.32 11.11
N LYS A 290 12.53 12.15 10.99
CA LYS A 290 11.18 11.97 10.44
C LYS A 290 10.08 11.94 11.51
N LYS A 291 10.43 11.95 12.80
CA LYS A 291 9.50 11.82 13.93
C LYS A 291 8.31 12.76 13.83
N GLU A 292 8.54 14.05 13.62
CA GLU A 292 7.47 15.05 13.55
C GLU A 292 6.53 14.81 12.36
N GLN A 293 7.06 14.37 11.21
CA GLN A 293 6.25 14.03 10.04
C GLN A 293 5.36 12.81 10.30
N VAL A 294 5.91 11.79 10.97
CA VAL A 294 5.16 10.58 11.38
C VAL A 294 4.03 10.96 12.34
N TYR A 295 4.31 11.77 13.35
CA TYR A 295 3.31 12.19 14.32
C TYR A 295 2.25 13.09 13.70
N ALA A 296 2.63 14.00 12.81
CA ALA A 296 1.71 14.84 12.06
C ALA A 296 0.76 13.98 11.19
N ALA A 297 1.27 12.94 10.51
CA ALA A 297 0.46 12.04 9.71
C ALA A 297 -0.64 11.35 10.56
N ILE A 298 -0.30 10.88 11.76
CA ILE A 298 -1.27 10.26 12.67
C ILE A 298 -2.26 11.31 13.21
N ASN A 299 -1.76 12.44 13.74
CA ASN A 299 -2.58 13.44 14.40
C ASN A 299 -3.55 14.12 13.45
N ASN A 300 -3.13 14.40 12.22
CA ASN A 300 -3.95 15.06 11.19
C ASN A 300 -4.89 14.09 10.45
N SER A 301 -4.76 12.78 10.64
CA SER A 301 -5.67 11.82 10.02
C SER A 301 -7.10 12.06 10.49
N VAL A 302 -8.03 12.24 9.57
CA VAL A 302 -9.46 12.39 9.85
C VAL A 302 -10.16 11.03 9.97
N TYR A 303 -9.48 9.94 9.64
CA TYR A 303 -10.02 8.56 9.61
C TYR A 303 -9.74 7.80 10.91
N LEU A 304 -8.62 8.10 11.57
CA LEU A 304 -8.30 7.52 12.87
C LEU A 304 -9.13 8.21 13.96
N ASP A 305 -9.80 7.42 14.81
CA ASP A 305 -10.45 7.94 16.00
C ASP A 305 -9.44 8.38 17.07
N LYS A 306 -9.94 9.08 18.10
CA LYS A 306 -9.08 9.60 19.19
C LYS A 306 -8.30 8.50 19.91
N LYS A 307 -8.94 7.32 20.10
CA LYS A 307 -8.29 6.19 20.76
C LYS A 307 -7.16 5.64 19.90
N SER A 308 -7.41 5.38 18.63
CA SER A 308 -6.41 4.87 17.68
C SER A 308 -5.21 5.81 17.56
N LYS A 309 -5.43 7.13 17.45
CA LYS A 309 -4.34 8.11 17.44
C LYS A 309 -3.49 8.03 18.70
N LYS A 310 -4.14 8.03 19.88
CA LYS A 310 -3.45 7.96 21.16
C LYS A 310 -2.63 6.68 21.29
N ASP A 311 -3.23 5.54 20.96
CA ASP A 311 -2.58 4.23 21.06
C ASP A 311 -1.34 4.17 20.15
N MET A 312 -1.48 4.59 18.88
CA MET A 312 -0.38 4.61 17.93
C MET A 312 0.76 5.54 18.35
N ILE A 313 0.45 6.75 18.82
CA ILE A 313 1.47 7.69 19.30
C ILE A 313 2.18 7.12 20.53
N SER A 314 1.45 6.61 21.51
CA SER A 314 2.03 6.01 22.72
C SER A 314 2.93 4.81 22.36
N TYR A 315 2.51 4.00 21.40
CA TYR A 315 3.31 2.87 20.92
C TYR A 315 4.61 3.35 20.27
N LEU A 316 4.56 4.37 19.43
CA LEU A 316 5.74 4.94 18.78
C LEU A 316 6.66 5.70 19.74
N ASP A 317 6.12 6.30 20.81
CA ASP A 317 6.91 6.97 21.85
C ASP A 317 7.94 5.99 22.46
N GLU A 318 7.55 4.76 22.72
CA GLU A 318 8.47 3.75 23.26
C GLU A 318 9.60 3.42 22.28
N PHE A 319 9.32 3.33 21.00
CA PHE A 319 10.35 3.16 19.98
C PHE A 319 11.35 4.33 19.95
N TYR A 320 10.85 5.56 19.97
CA TYR A 320 11.73 6.74 19.94
C TYR A 320 12.55 6.88 21.22
N LYS A 321 12.08 6.39 22.38
CA LYS A 321 12.87 6.30 23.61
C LYS A 321 14.04 5.30 23.48
N VAL A 322 13.87 4.25 22.69
CA VAL A 322 14.98 3.32 22.38
C VAL A 322 16.03 4.02 21.52
N LEU A 323 15.59 4.72 20.45
CA LEU A 323 16.53 5.40 19.56
C LEU A 323 17.30 6.57 20.21
N ALA A 324 16.72 7.20 21.24
CA ALA A 324 17.34 8.32 21.96
C ALA A 324 18.36 7.90 23.03
N ASP A 325 18.49 6.61 23.33
CA ASP A 325 19.36 6.09 24.40
C ASP A 325 20.37 5.09 23.79
N ASP A 326 21.63 5.43 23.78
CA ASP A 326 22.71 4.61 23.20
C ASP A 326 22.79 3.20 23.81
N ARG A 327 22.46 3.03 25.10
CA ARG A 327 22.46 1.70 25.74
C ARG A 327 21.30 0.87 25.24
N LYS A 328 20.10 1.44 25.18
CA LYS A 328 18.92 0.77 24.64
C LYS A 328 19.09 0.43 23.18
N LEU A 329 19.62 1.36 22.37
CA LEU A 329 19.94 1.14 20.97
C LEU A 329 20.87 -0.08 20.81
N LYS A 330 21.95 -0.15 21.61
CA LYS A 330 22.85 -1.30 21.60
C LYS A 330 22.15 -2.58 22.04
N THR A 331 21.43 -2.54 23.16
CA THR A 331 20.74 -3.72 23.68
C THR A 331 19.73 -4.28 22.67
N GLU A 332 18.86 -3.43 22.08
CA GLU A 332 17.81 -3.88 21.21
C GLU A 332 18.30 -4.34 19.83
N PHE A 333 19.28 -3.65 19.25
CA PHE A 333 19.67 -3.89 17.86
C PHE A 333 21.04 -4.57 17.67
N ILE A 334 21.79 -4.79 18.74
CA ILE A 334 23.05 -5.57 18.72
C ILE A 334 22.93 -6.80 19.62
N ASP A 335 22.67 -6.59 20.93
CA ASP A 335 22.72 -7.71 21.90
C ASP A 335 21.54 -8.67 21.72
N ASN A 336 20.34 -8.15 21.39
CA ASN A 336 19.13 -8.92 21.11
C ASN A 336 18.96 -9.28 19.61
N ALA A 337 19.91 -8.91 18.75
CA ALA A 337 19.83 -9.20 17.32
C ALA A 337 19.93 -10.71 17.03
N ARG A 338 19.41 -11.13 15.86
CA ARG A 338 19.53 -12.51 15.41
C ARG A 338 21.00 -12.91 15.28
N GLN A 339 21.32 -14.11 15.74
CA GLN A 339 22.63 -14.67 15.50
C GLN A 339 22.74 -15.15 14.04
N LEU A 340 23.95 -15.02 13.43
CA LEU A 340 24.24 -15.47 12.07
C LEU A 340 24.27 -17.00 11.98
#